data_ea91a735bf9de4d873150734c125e085
#
_entry.id   ea91a735bf9de4d873150734c125e085
#
_cell.length_a   1.000
_cell.length_b   1.000
_cell.length_c   1.000
_cell.angle_alpha   90.00
_cell.angle_beta   90.00
_cell.angle_gamma   90.00
#
_symmetry.space_group_name_H-M   'P 1'
#
loop_
_entity.id
_entity.type
_entity.pdbx_description
1 polymer ?
#
loop_
_entity_poly.entity_id
_entity_poly.type
_entity_poly.pdbx_seq_one_letter_code
_entity_poly.pdbx_strand_id
1 'polypeptide(L)'
;MIYDVIIIGAGPAGSTFAREISKSKKKILIIDNQNIKNKKPCGGLLAPDAQKEFAHYDIVIPKEILVSPQIFSVKTIDLNTKIIKYYQRYYLNMDRYLFDKYLVSLIPKSVNYVCGRCTQIVKENNYYKVSVNTDNKIIIYKSKIVVGADGCSSIVRRTFYKDKIMKYMAIQEWYKCEDKSNSFYSCIFDKKTSSSCSWLIHKDDYLIYGGAFDLLNCNKNFALQKDKLSKFLKLDLSNIYKKEACLVYRPRYFCDFVTGKNGVYLIGEAAGFISPSSFEGISSAIKSADVLANIISKNDNYKIVTRRYKRKTLFLKIKLIIKVFKRIFMYNEFLRNIIMKFGILSIKKKKGEK
;
A
#
# COMPACT_ATOMS: atom_id res chain seq x y z
N MET A 1 -27.37 -19.74 -2.35
CA MET A 1 -26.31 -19.83 -3.37
C MET A 1 -24.96 -19.92 -2.67
N ILE A 2 -24.03 -20.79 -3.11
CA ILE A 2 -22.67 -20.87 -2.58
C ILE A 2 -21.72 -20.39 -3.68
N TYR A 3 -20.87 -19.43 -3.35
CA TYR A 3 -19.78 -18.96 -4.21
C TYR A 3 -18.58 -19.92 -4.11
N ASP A 4 -17.82 -20.03 -5.20
CA ASP A 4 -16.55 -20.74 -5.12
C ASP A 4 -15.50 -19.90 -4.38
N VAL A 5 -15.50 -18.56 -4.63
CA VAL A 5 -14.58 -17.63 -4.00
C VAL A 5 -15.30 -16.35 -3.58
N ILE A 6 -15.11 -15.93 -2.34
CA ILE A 6 -15.44 -14.59 -1.85
C ILE A 6 -14.15 -13.83 -1.56
N ILE A 7 -14.05 -12.61 -2.11
CA ILE A 7 -12.92 -11.69 -1.94
C ILE A 7 -13.35 -10.55 -1.02
N ILE A 8 -12.59 -10.26 0.02
CA ILE A 8 -12.85 -9.15 0.93
C ILE A 8 -11.85 -8.03 0.65
N GLY A 9 -12.35 -6.91 0.13
CA GLY A 9 -11.56 -5.74 -0.28
C GLY A 9 -11.30 -5.68 -1.78
N ALA A 10 -11.53 -4.51 -2.40
CA ALA A 10 -11.32 -4.24 -3.82
C ALA A 10 -10.17 -3.24 -4.10
N GLY A 11 -9.21 -3.13 -3.18
CA GLY A 11 -7.96 -2.41 -3.44
C GLY A 11 -7.10 -3.13 -4.51
N PRO A 12 -5.86 -2.68 -4.77
CA PRO A 12 -5.01 -3.24 -5.83
C PRO A 12 -4.85 -4.76 -5.81
N ALA A 13 -4.83 -5.39 -4.61
CA ALA A 13 -4.76 -6.84 -4.50
C ALA A 13 -6.08 -7.51 -4.89
N GLY A 14 -7.21 -7.06 -4.34
CA GLY A 14 -8.51 -7.68 -4.57
C GLY A 14 -9.00 -7.49 -5.99
N SER A 15 -8.85 -6.30 -6.57
CA SER A 15 -9.22 -6.02 -7.96
C SER A 15 -8.39 -6.85 -8.94
N THR A 16 -7.06 -6.97 -8.72
CA THR A 16 -6.21 -7.83 -9.54
C THR A 16 -6.63 -9.30 -9.41
N PHE A 17 -6.84 -9.78 -8.18
CA PHE A 17 -7.26 -11.17 -7.97
C PHE A 17 -8.61 -11.45 -8.64
N ALA A 18 -9.60 -10.56 -8.49
CA ALA A 18 -10.93 -10.71 -9.10
C ALA A 18 -10.84 -10.78 -10.62
N ARG A 19 -10.05 -9.88 -11.24
CA ARG A 19 -9.82 -9.88 -12.69
C ARG A 19 -9.16 -11.17 -13.17
N GLU A 20 -8.13 -11.66 -12.50
CA GLU A 20 -7.40 -12.84 -12.95
C GLU A 20 -8.18 -14.13 -12.72
N ILE A 21 -8.87 -14.28 -11.58
CA ILE A 21 -9.66 -15.47 -11.28
C ILE A 21 -10.94 -15.56 -12.14
N SER A 22 -11.47 -14.42 -12.62
CA SER A 22 -12.65 -14.41 -13.51
C SER A 22 -12.45 -15.12 -14.85
N LYS A 23 -11.19 -15.33 -15.25
CA LYS A 23 -10.83 -16.14 -16.41
C LYS A 23 -11.16 -17.65 -16.22
N SER A 24 -11.52 -18.05 -15.00
CA SER A 24 -11.98 -19.41 -14.67
C SER A 24 -13.51 -19.50 -14.66
N LYS A 25 -14.06 -20.73 -14.65
CA LYS A 25 -15.52 -20.98 -14.56
C LYS A 25 -16.07 -20.84 -13.13
N LYS A 26 -15.32 -20.23 -12.18
CA LYS A 26 -15.74 -20.13 -10.78
C LYS A 26 -16.74 -19.01 -10.55
N LYS A 27 -17.68 -19.23 -9.63
CA LYS A 27 -18.60 -18.18 -9.15
C LYS A 27 -17.89 -17.32 -8.13
N ILE A 28 -17.72 -16.04 -8.43
CA ILE A 28 -16.90 -15.10 -7.65
C ILE A 28 -17.77 -13.98 -7.13
N LEU A 29 -17.54 -13.63 -5.87
CA LEU A 29 -18.10 -12.44 -5.24
C LEU A 29 -16.96 -11.60 -4.68
N ILE A 30 -16.95 -10.31 -4.95
CA ILE A 30 -16.09 -9.33 -4.28
C ILE A 30 -16.94 -8.42 -3.40
N ILE A 31 -16.48 -8.19 -2.18
CA ILE A 31 -17.13 -7.36 -1.17
C ILE A 31 -16.19 -6.24 -0.81
N ASP A 32 -16.61 -5.00 -0.98
CA ASP A 32 -15.80 -3.83 -0.64
C ASP A 32 -16.66 -2.70 -0.11
N ASN A 33 -16.15 -2.03 0.90
CA ASN A 33 -16.80 -0.85 1.46
C ASN A 33 -16.33 0.41 0.70
N GLN A 34 -16.95 0.68 -0.44
CA GLN A 34 -16.64 1.84 -1.30
C GLN A 34 -16.97 3.21 -0.67
N ASN A 35 -17.14 3.29 0.62
CA ASN A 35 -17.47 4.55 1.24
C ASN A 35 -16.39 5.60 0.90
N ILE A 36 -16.77 6.60 0.12
CA ILE A 36 -15.95 7.72 -0.37
C ILE A 36 -15.15 8.39 0.77
N LYS A 37 -15.69 8.33 1.99
CA LYS A 37 -15.07 8.88 3.19
C LYS A 37 -13.90 8.07 3.74
N ASN A 38 -13.72 6.80 3.33
CA ASN A 38 -12.69 5.89 3.86
C ASN A 38 -11.55 5.61 2.87
N LYS A 39 -11.14 6.63 2.13
CA LYS A 39 -9.97 6.54 1.23
C LYS A 39 -8.72 6.18 2.04
N LYS A 40 -7.97 5.18 1.58
CA LYS A 40 -6.67 4.87 2.21
C LYS A 40 -5.70 6.03 1.97
N PRO A 41 -5.24 6.75 3.01
CA PRO A 41 -4.23 7.78 2.86
C PRO A 41 -2.99 7.21 2.17
N CYS A 42 -2.52 7.89 1.16
CA CYS A 42 -1.37 7.48 0.37
C CYS A 42 -0.78 8.69 -0.34
N GLY A 43 0.53 8.78 -0.42
CA GLY A 43 1.21 9.79 -1.24
C GLY A 43 0.85 9.74 -2.72
N GLY A 44 0.15 8.70 -3.19
CA GLY A 44 -0.31 8.57 -4.58
C GLY A 44 0.84 8.51 -5.59
N LEU A 45 1.95 7.89 -5.21
CA LEU A 45 3.10 7.66 -6.08
C LEU A 45 3.16 6.20 -6.49
N LEU A 46 3.08 5.93 -7.79
CA LEU A 46 3.24 4.58 -8.34
C LEU A 46 4.72 4.34 -8.64
N ALA A 47 5.36 3.51 -7.83
CA ALA A 47 6.77 3.18 -7.94
C ALA A 47 7.11 2.37 -9.20
N PRO A 48 8.35 2.40 -9.71
CA PRO A 48 8.77 1.65 -10.90
C PRO A 48 8.46 0.16 -10.84
N ASP A 49 8.61 -0.46 -9.67
CA ASP A 49 8.26 -1.89 -9.47
C ASP A 49 6.76 -2.15 -9.75
N ALA A 50 5.88 -1.21 -9.41
CA ALA A 50 4.45 -1.34 -9.68
C ALA A 50 4.11 -1.01 -11.14
N GLN A 51 4.78 -0.03 -11.75
CA GLN A 51 4.63 0.28 -13.17
C GLN A 51 4.93 -0.95 -14.05
N LYS A 52 5.97 -1.72 -13.71
CA LYS A 52 6.29 -2.99 -14.39
C LYS A 52 5.14 -4.01 -14.33
N GLU A 53 4.43 -4.09 -13.21
CA GLU A 53 3.29 -5.00 -13.09
C GLU A 53 2.15 -4.58 -14.04
N PHE A 54 1.88 -3.29 -14.18
CA PHE A 54 0.87 -2.79 -15.14
C PHE A 54 1.28 -3.06 -16.57
N ALA A 55 2.53 -2.83 -16.93
CA ALA A 55 3.05 -3.17 -18.24
C ALA A 55 2.98 -4.67 -18.54
N HIS A 56 3.21 -5.52 -17.52
CA HIS A 56 3.07 -6.99 -17.67
C HIS A 56 1.65 -7.44 -18.03
N TYR A 57 0.64 -6.67 -17.65
CA TYR A 57 -0.77 -6.95 -17.95
C TYR A 57 -1.32 -6.12 -19.10
N ASP A 58 -0.49 -5.37 -19.83
CA ASP A 58 -0.93 -4.43 -20.87
C ASP A 58 -1.95 -3.40 -20.37
N ILE A 59 -1.86 -3.02 -19.08
CA ILE A 59 -2.76 -2.05 -18.48
C ILE A 59 -2.14 -0.67 -18.59
N VAL A 60 -2.81 0.19 -19.36
CA VAL A 60 -2.48 1.61 -19.47
C VAL A 60 -3.09 2.38 -18.29
N ILE A 61 -2.33 3.28 -17.69
CA ILE A 61 -2.87 4.19 -16.68
C ILE A 61 -3.49 5.39 -17.41
N PRO A 62 -4.81 5.61 -17.30
CA PRO A 62 -5.49 6.72 -17.96
C PRO A 62 -4.95 8.08 -17.48
N LYS A 63 -4.93 9.07 -18.40
CA LYS A 63 -4.44 10.41 -18.13
C LYS A 63 -5.19 11.09 -16.98
N GLU A 64 -6.48 10.82 -16.86
CA GLU A 64 -7.39 11.38 -15.85
C GLU A 64 -7.04 10.97 -14.42
N ILE A 65 -6.24 9.93 -14.27
CA ILE A 65 -5.73 9.46 -12.96
C ILE A 65 -4.46 10.19 -12.55
N LEU A 66 -3.72 10.70 -13.54
CA LEU A 66 -2.44 11.38 -13.31
C LEU A 66 -2.68 12.80 -12.77
N VAL A 67 -1.80 13.24 -11.89
CA VAL A 67 -1.78 14.60 -11.32
C VAL A 67 -0.42 15.25 -11.57
N SER A 68 -0.39 16.57 -11.61
CA SER A 68 0.84 17.32 -11.83
C SER A 68 1.54 17.70 -10.51
N PRO A 69 2.88 17.79 -10.52
CA PRO A 69 3.81 17.40 -11.57
C PRO A 69 4.10 15.89 -11.56
N GLN A 70 4.55 15.33 -12.69
CA GLN A 70 5.12 13.99 -12.69
C GLN A 70 6.52 14.01 -12.05
N ILE A 71 6.88 12.90 -11.37
CA ILE A 71 8.07 12.85 -10.51
C ILE A 71 9.21 12.10 -11.21
N PHE A 72 10.27 12.82 -11.58
CA PHE A 72 11.45 12.25 -12.22
C PHE A 72 12.62 12.03 -11.28
N SER A 73 12.60 12.65 -10.12
CA SER A 73 13.67 12.53 -9.13
C SER A 73 13.17 12.65 -7.69
N VAL A 74 13.99 12.14 -6.79
CA VAL A 74 13.74 12.14 -5.36
C VAL A 74 14.74 13.06 -4.66
N LYS A 75 14.22 13.91 -3.79
CA LYS A 75 15.01 14.77 -2.90
C LYS A 75 15.04 14.08 -1.52
N THR A 76 16.19 13.57 -1.11
CA THR A 76 16.38 13.03 0.24
C THR A 76 16.79 14.15 1.17
N ILE A 77 16.08 14.32 2.27
CA ILE A 77 16.32 15.32 3.30
C ILE A 77 16.56 14.60 4.63
N ASP A 78 17.69 14.84 5.24
CA ASP A 78 17.98 14.42 6.62
C ASP A 78 17.92 15.64 7.55
N LEU A 79 16.89 15.71 8.38
CA LEU A 79 16.69 16.84 9.31
C LEU A 79 17.68 16.85 10.47
N ASN A 80 18.35 15.73 10.78
CA ASN A 80 19.34 15.66 11.83
C ASN A 80 20.69 16.23 11.37
N THR A 81 21.15 15.81 10.18
CA THR A 81 22.43 16.23 9.61
C THR A 81 22.32 17.44 8.69
N LYS A 82 21.10 17.89 8.39
CA LYS A 82 20.78 18.97 7.43
C LYS A 82 21.30 18.75 6.01
N ILE A 83 21.57 17.49 5.64
CA ILE A 83 22.05 17.13 4.30
C ILE A 83 20.88 16.92 3.36
N ILE A 84 20.99 17.46 2.15
CA ILE A 84 20.06 17.24 1.04
C ILE A 84 20.82 16.56 -0.10
N LYS A 85 20.24 15.51 -0.67
CA LYS A 85 20.74 14.84 -1.87
C LYS A 85 19.61 14.56 -2.84
N TYR A 86 19.95 14.48 -4.12
CA TYR A 86 19.01 14.20 -5.20
C TYR A 86 19.45 12.92 -5.91
N TYR A 87 18.48 12.08 -6.30
CA TYR A 87 18.75 10.92 -7.13
C TYR A 87 17.60 10.67 -8.10
N GLN A 88 17.91 10.08 -9.24
CA GLN A 88 16.93 9.80 -10.28
C GLN A 88 16.09 8.58 -9.89
N ARG A 89 14.77 8.78 -9.86
CA ARG A 89 13.78 7.71 -9.73
C ARG A 89 12.43 8.21 -10.21
N TYR A 90 11.85 7.49 -11.15
CA TYR A 90 10.59 7.86 -11.77
C TYR A 90 9.41 7.32 -10.94
N TYR A 91 8.48 8.20 -10.62
CA TYR A 91 7.19 7.83 -10.05
C TYR A 91 6.08 8.43 -10.90
N LEU A 92 5.05 7.65 -11.23
CA LEU A 92 3.82 8.23 -11.71
C LEU A 92 3.08 8.86 -10.52
N ASN A 93 2.87 10.15 -10.59
CA ASN A 93 2.10 10.89 -9.61
C ASN A 93 0.62 10.81 -10.00
N MET A 94 -0.22 10.29 -9.09
CA MET A 94 -1.60 9.95 -9.41
C MET A 94 -2.55 10.26 -8.27
N ASP A 95 -3.82 10.49 -8.59
CA ASP A 95 -4.90 10.44 -7.62
C ASP A 95 -5.17 8.98 -7.22
N ARG A 96 -4.96 8.68 -5.95
CA ARG A 96 -5.08 7.32 -5.43
C ARG A 96 -6.51 6.81 -5.46
N TYR A 97 -7.49 7.68 -5.32
CA TYR A 97 -8.89 7.29 -5.36
C TYR A 97 -9.36 6.95 -6.78
N LEU A 98 -9.02 7.81 -7.75
CA LEU A 98 -9.31 7.52 -9.15
C LEU A 98 -8.59 6.27 -9.64
N PHE A 99 -7.36 6.04 -9.16
CA PHE A 99 -6.61 4.83 -9.43
C PHE A 99 -7.29 3.58 -8.88
N ASP A 100 -7.72 3.58 -7.62
CA ASP A 100 -8.41 2.43 -7.03
C ASP A 100 -9.76 2.17 -7.75
N LYS A 101 -10.51 3.23 -8.11
CA LYS A 101 -11.72 3.13 -8.94
C LYS A 101 -11.44 2.51 -10.31
N TYR A 102 -10.38 2.95 -10.95
CA TYR A 102 -9.97 2.40 -12.24
C TYR A 102 -9.67 0.90 -12.13
N LEU A 103 -8.96 0.46 -11.11
CA LEU A 103 -8.72 -0.96 -10.90
C LEU A 103 -10.00 -1.77 -10.71
N VAL A 104 -10.98 -1.21 -10.03
CA VAL A 104 -12.31 -1.82 -9.88
C VAL A 104 -13.04 -1.89 -11.23
N SER A 105 -12.95 -0.85 -12.07
CA SER A 105 -13.60 -0.84 -13.40
C SER A 105 -13.03 -1.90 -14.36
N LEU A 106 -11.82 -2.38 -14.12
CA LEU A 106 -11.20 -3.47 -14.88
C LEU A 106 -11.71 -4.86 -14.48
N ILE A 107 -12.52 -4.98 -13.43
CA ILE A 107 -13.10 -6.26 -13.01
C ILE A 107 -14.24 -6.63 -13.99
N PRO A 108 -14.20 -7.83 -14.61
CA PRO A 108 -15.23 -8.24 -15.54
C PRO A 108 -16.63 -8.34 -14.89
N LYS A 109 -17.67 -8.05 -15.65
CA LYS A 109 -19.09 -8.13 -15.22
C LYS A 109 -19.52 -9.53 -14.75
N SER A 110 -18.76 -10.57 -15.07
CA SER A 110 -18.99 -11.94 -14.58
C SER A 110 -18.69 -12.12 -13.09
N VAL A 111 -17.98 -11.16 -12.47
CA VAL A 111 -17.71 -11.12 -11.02
C VAL A 111 -18.83 -10.34 -10.34
N ASN A 112 -19.51 -10.97 -9.39
CA ASN A 112 -20.51 -10.26 -8.60
C ASN A 112 -19.81 -9.28 -7.64
N TYR A 113 -20.31 -8.04 -7.58
CA TYR A 113 -19.79 -7.01 -6.72
C TYR A 113 -20.85 -6.58 -5.70
N VAL A 114 -20.47 -6.53 -4.43
CA VAL A 114 -21.33 -6.04 -3.34
C VAL A 114 -20.62 -4.89 -2.63
N CYS A 115 -21.28 -3.73 -2.63
CA CYS A 115 -20.89 -2.61 -1.79
C CYS A 115 -21.36 -2.88 -0.35
N GLY A 116 -20.40 -3.12 0.56
CA GLY A 116 -20.72 -3.44 1.94
C GLY A 116 -19.47 -3.76 2.76
N ARG A 117 -19.65 -3.74 4.06
CA ARG A 117 -18.59 -4.05 5.02
C ARG A 117 -18.72 -5.46 5.55
N CYS A 118 -17.71 -6.29 5.32
CA CYS A 118 -17.62 -7.59 5.97
C CYS A 118 -17.44 -7.39 7.49
N THR A 119 -18.35 -7.97 8.27
CA THR A 119 -18.39 -7.83 9.73
C THR A 119 -18.00 -9.10 10.46
N GLN A 120 -18.25 -10.28 9.87
CA GLN A 120 -17.96 -11.56 10.49
C GLN A 120 -17.70 -12.63 9.43
N ILE A 121 -16.82 -13.56 9.73
CA ILE A 121 -16.56 -14.74 8.90
C ILE A 121 -16.49 -15.95 9.82
N VAL A 122 -17.36 -16.94 9.55
CA VAL A 122 -17.44 -18.17 10.35
C VAL A 122 -17.26 -19.38 9.44
N LYS A 123 -16.45 -20.35 9.87
CA LYS A 123 -16.32 -21.62 9.16
C LYS A 123 -17.47 -22.53 9.58
N GLU A 124 -18.16 -23.07 8.59
CA GLU A 124 -19.15 -24.14 8.77
C GLU A 124 -18.78 -25.32 7.88
N ASN A 125 -18.77 -26.52 8.43
CA ASN A 125 -18.46 -27.76 7.70
C ASN A 125 -17.60 -27.59 6.43
N ASN A 126 -18.25 -27.48 5.25
CA ASN A 126 -17.60 -27.41 3.95
C ASN A 126 -17.57 -26.00 3.34
N TYR A 127 -18.02 -24.96 4.02
CA TYR A 127 -18.06 -23.58 3.52
C TYR A 127 -17.81 -22.55 4.64
N TYR A 128 -17.66 -21.31 4.23
CA TYR A 128 -17.55 -20.15 5.10
C TYR A 128 -18.81 -19.29 4.97
N LYS A 129 -19.39 -18.86 6.07
CA LYS A 129 -20.41 -17.81 6.14
C LYS A 129 -19.71 -16.47 6.28
N VAL A 130 -20.05 -15.54 5.41
CA VAL A 130 -19.53 -14.18 5.39
C VAL A 130 -20.69 -13.22 5.60
N SER A 131 -20.73 -12.57 6.76
CA SER A 131 -21.73 -11.56 7.08
C SER A 131 -21.28 -10.20 6.59
N VAL A 132 -22.13 -9.54 5.83
CA VAL A 132 -21.85 -8.24 5.19
C VAL A 132 -22.92 -7.24 5.58
N ASN A 133 -22.51 -6.12 6.15
CA ASN A 133 -23.41 -5.00 6.40
C ASN A 133 -23.49 -4.13 5.14
N THR A 134 -24.69 -4.06 4.56
CA THR A 134 -25.05 -3.21 3.43
C THR A 134 -26.23 -2.33 3.85
N ASP A 135 -26.07 -1.00 3.86
CA ASP A 135 -27.14 -0.04 4.17
C ASP A 135 -28.01 -0.44 5.39
N ASN A 136 -27.36 -0.75 6.51
CA ASN A 136 -27.95 -1.19 7.78
C ASN A 136 -28.64 -2.58 7.75
N LYS A 137 -28.47 -3.36 6.69
CA LYS A 137 -28.90 -4.76 6.63
C LYS A 137 -27.71 -5.71 6.64
N ILE A 138 -27.81 -6.79 7.38
CA ILE A 138 -26.80 -7.86 7.37
C ILE A 138 -27.24 -8.92 6.38
N ILE A 139 -26.44 -9.12 5.34
CA ILE A 139 -26.64 -10.18 4.34
C ILE A 139 -25.56 -11.24 4.55
N ILE A 140 -25.96 -12.51 4.51
CA ILE A 140 -25.04 -13.64 4.71
C ILE A 140 -24.76 -14.28 3.34
N TYR A 141 -23.50 -14.32 2.96
CA TYR A 141 -23.02 -15.05 1.78
C TYR A 141 -22.25 -16.30 2.21
N LYS A 142 -22.29 -17.34 1.36
CA LYS A 142 -21.59 -18.61 1.61
C LYS A 142 -20.53 -18.82 0.54
N SER A 143 -19.34 -19.30 0.92
CA SER A 143 -18.23 -19.55 0.00
C SER A 143 -17.40 -20.76 0.39
N LYS A 144 -16.83 -21.46 -0.60
CA LYS A 144 -15.83 -22.51 -0.40
C LYS A 144 -14.46 -21.94 -0.03
N ILE A 145 -14.10 -20.79 -0.63
CA ILE A 145 -12.82 -20.10 -0.43
C ILE A 145 -13.08 -18.65 -0.05
N VAL A 146 -12.33 -18.15 0.94
CA VAL A 146 -12.30 -16.74 1.31
C VAL A 146 -10.90 -16.17 1.07
N VAL A 147 -10.83 -15.03 0.37
CA VAL A 147 -9.57 -14.32 0.10
C VAL A 147 -9.61 -12.95 0.77
N GLY A 148 -8.74 -12.75 1.76
CA GLY A 148 -8.54 -11.46 2.41
C GLY A 148 -7.61 -10.57 1.60
N ALA A 149 -8.17 -9.47 1.08
CA ALA A 149 -7.49 -8.39 0.36
C ALA A 149 -7.73 -7.02 1.03
N ASP A 150 -8.13 -7.04 2.30
CA ASP A 150 -8.68 -5.96 3.11
C ASP A 150 -7.62 -5.18 3.91
N GLY A 151 -6.36 -5.25 3.47
CA GLY A 151 -5.26 -4.41 3.93
C GLY A 151 -4.83 -4.64 5.38
N CYS A 152 -4.27 -3.59 6.01
CA CYS A 152 -3.73 -3.65 7.38
C CYS A 152 -4.77 -3.98 8.45
N SER A 153 -6.03 -3.63 8.21
CA SER A 153 -7.12 -3.91 9.15
C SER A 153 -7.90 -5.16 8.80
N SER A 154 -7.25 -6.11 8.14
CA SER A 154 -7.88 -7.33 7.63
C SER A 154 -8.68 -8.09 8.68
N ILE A 155 -10.01 -8.18 8.44
CA ILE A 155 -10.87 -9.03 9.25
C ILE A 155 -10.57 -10.50 9.00
N VAL A 156 -10.25 -10.87 7.75
CA VAL A 156 -9.89 -12.25 7.39
C VAL A 156 -8.65 -12.69 8.17
N ARG A 157 -7.62 -11.83 8.23
CA ARG A 157 -6.40 -12.13 8.98
C ARG A 157 -6.69 -12.28 10.46
N ARG A 158 -7.39 -11.33 11.07
CA ARG A 158 -7.69 -11.38 12.52
C ARG A 158 -8.55 -12.56 12.92
N THR A 159 -9.47 -13.00 12.06
CA THR A 159 -10.35 -14.13 12.36
C THR A 159 -9.62 -15.48 12.31
N PHE A 160 -8.71 -15.69 11.35
CA PHE A 160 -8.14 -17.02 11.10
C PHE A 160 -6.65 -17.15 11.43
N TYR A 161 -5.96 -16.03 11.65
CA TYR A 161 -4.51 -16.00 11.89
C TYR A 161 -4.14 -15.05 13.02
N LYS A 162 -3.01 -15.30 13.66
CA LYS A 162 -2.46 -14.39 14.68
C LYS A 162 -1.96 -13.11 13.97
N ASP A 163 -2.59 -11.96 14.27
CA ASP A 163 -2.17 -10.65 13.76
C ASP A 163 -1.17 -10.01 14.74
N LYS A 164 0.10 -10.40 14.61
CA LYS A 164 1.21 -9.87 15.41
C LYS A 164 2.12 -8.90 14.63
N ILE A 165 1.75 -8.55 13.40
CA ILE A 165 2.56 -7.61 12.60
C ILE A 165 2.56 -6.25 13.29
N MET A 166 3.74 -5.64 13.37
CA MET A 166 3.87 -4.28 13.85
C MET A 166 3.12 -3.32 12.95
N LYS A 167 2.38 -2.40 13.56
CA LYS A 167 1.61 -1.36 12.87
C LYS A 167 2.19 0.01 13.11
N TYR A 168 2.10 0.84 12.10
CA TYR A 168 2.41 2.26 12.15
C TYR A 168 1.17 3.07 11.78
N MET A 169 1.11 4.31 12.28
CA MET A 169 0.14 5.28 11.83
C MET A 169 0.75 6.08 10.68
N ALA A 170 0.21 5.94 9.48
CA ALA A 170 0.48 6.85 8.38
C ALA A 170 -0.46 8.05 8.51
N ILE A 171 0.11 9.24 8.65
CA ILE A 171 -0.62 10.52 8.77
C ILE A 171 -0.20 11.41 7.62
N GLN A 172 -1.12 12.10 7.00
CA GLN A 172 -0.81 13.14 6.01
C GLN A 172 -1.77 14.31 6.09
N GLU A 173 -1.25 15.49 5.79
CA GLU A 173 -1.97 16.74 5.69
C GLU A 173 -1.75 17.35 4.30
N TRP A 174 -2.80 17.98 3.79
CA TRP A 174 -2.84 18.65 2.49
C TRP A 174 -2.89 20.16 2.72
N TYR A 175 -2.11 20.91 1.94
CA TYR A 175 -2.02 22.34 1.98
C TYR A 175 -2.24 22.92 0.58
N LYS A 176 -2.98 23.99 0.44
CA LYS A 176 -3.02 24.72 -0.83
C LYS A 176 -1.63 25.28 -1.14
N CYS A 177 -1.16 25.14 -2.35
CA CYS A 177 0.15 25.56 -2.77
C CYS A 177 0.14 26.03 -4.22
N GLU A 178 0.41 27.30 -4.44
CA GLU A 178 0.47 27.90 -5.78
C GLU A 178 1.85 27.69 -6.43
N ASP A 179 2.89 27.50 -5.61
CA ASP A 179 4.25 27.25 -6.11
C ASP A 179 4.40 25.83 -6.66
N LYS A 180 4.40 25.72 -7.98
CA LYS A 180 4.59 24.47 -8.74
C LYS A 180 6.06 24.19 -9.09
N SER A 181 7.01 25.00 -8.61
CA SER A 181 8.43 24.94 -9.00
C SER A 181 9.15 23.68 -8.53
N ASN A 182 8.60 22.94 -7.57
CA ASN A 182 9.23 21.76 -6.96
C ASN A 182 8.59 20.43 -7.42
N SER A 183 9.14 19.85 -8.48
CA SER A 183 8.71 18.55 -9.03
C SER A 183 9.39 17.33 -8.38
N PHE A 184 9.83 17.46 -7.13
CA PHE A 184 10.50 16.37 -6.42
C PHE A 184 9.53 15.65 -5.48
N TYR A 185 9.63 14.33 -5.41
CA TYR A 185 9.25 13.61 -4.22
C TYR A 185 10.32 13.81 -3.16
N SER A 186 10.00 14.52 -2.09
CA SER A 186 10.93 14.66 -0.97
C SER A 186 10.75 13.52 0.04
N CYS A 187 11.79 12.73 0.25
CA CYS A 187 11.89 11.67 1.25
C CYS A 187 12.62 12.21 2.47
N ILE A 188 11.94 12.33 3.61
CA ILE A 188 12.39 13.03 4.80
C ILE A 188 12.74 12.03 5.89
N PHE A 189 13.90 12.20 6.50
CA PHE A 189 14.38 11.41 7.63
C PHE A 189 14.60 12.29 8.86
N ASP A 190 14.05 11.87 9.99
CA ASP A 190 14.33 12.45 11.31
C ASP A 190 14.25 11.36 12.39
N LYS A 191 15.40 10.87 12.83
CA LYS A 191 15.53 9.81 13.84
C LYS A 191 14.80 10.14 15.16
N LYS A 192 14.68 11.43 15.50
CA LYS A 192 14.06 11.87 16.77
C LYS A 192 12.54 11.73 16.75
N THR A 193 11.92 11.69 15.56
CA THR A 193 10.45 11.67 15.42
C THR A 193 9.91 10.39 14.80
N SER A 194 10.68 9.76 13.90
CA SER A 194 10.23 8.51 13.26
C SER A 194 11.38 7.58 12.91
N SER A 195 11.15 6.29 13.06
CA SER A 195 12.00 5.23 12.51
C SER A 195 11.64 4.89 11.06
N SER A 196 10.88 5.76 10.39
CA SER A 196 10.40 5.64 9.02
C SER A 196 10.66 6.92 8.22
N CYS A 197 10.49 6.88 6.89
CA CYS A 197 10.54 8.08 6.09
C CYS A 197 9.17 8.80 6.07
N SER A 198 9.26 10.11 6.00
CA SER A 198 8.13 10.98 5.70
C SER A 198 8.26 11.51 4.28
N TRP A 199 7.20 12.08 3.76
CA TRP A 199 7.12 12.54 2.37
C TRP A 199 6.57 13.95 2.27
N LEU A 200 7.07 14.67 1.27
CA LEU A 200 6.52 15.93 0.80
C LEU A 200 6.34 15.82 -0.70
N ILE A 201 5.10 15.99 -1.19
CA ILE A 201 4.73 15.70 -2.57
C ILE A 201 3.77 16.77 -3.07
N HIS A 202 4.05 17.35 -4.23
CA HIS A 202 3.11 18.23 -4.94
C HIS A 202 2.08 17.41 -5.72
N LYS A 203 0.82 17.83 -5.66
CA LYS A 203 -0.30 17.26 -6.41
C LYS A 203 -1.24 18.37 -6.86
N ASP A 204 -1.14 18.73 -8.14
CA ASP A 204 -1.87 19.84 -8.70
C ASP A 204 -1.67 21.12 -7.86
N ASP A 205 -2.72 21.66 -7.28
CA ASP A 205 -2.69 22.88 -6.47
C ASP A 205 -2.46 22.59 -4.97
N TYR A 206 -1.97 21.39 -4.63
CA TYR A 206 -1.75 20.98 -3.25
C TYR A 206 -0.33 20.51 -2.99
N LEU A 207 0.13 20.77 -1.78
CA LEU A 207 1.31 20.17 -1.19
C LEU A 207 0.87 19.18 -0.11
N ILE A 208 1.33 17.93 -0.22
CA ILE A 208 1.05 16.91 0.78
C ILE A 208 2.30 16.69 1.62
N TYR A 209 2.20 16.92 2.93
CA TYR A 209 3.17 16.44 3.89
C TYR A 209 2.59 15.25 4.65
N GLY A 210 3.36 14.17 4.76
CA GLY A 210 2.95 12.99 5.49
C GLY A 210 4.13 12.14 5.94
N GLY A 211 3.84 11.15 6.78
CA GLY A 211 4.83 10.21 7.30
C GLY A 211 4.18 9.02 7.99
N ALA A 212 4.97 8.00 8.27
CA ALA A 212 4.55 6.87 9.07
C ALA A 212 5.26 6.92 10.43
N PHE A 213 4.48 6.89 11.50
CA PHE A 213 4.94 7.07 12.87
C PHE A 213 4.56 5.87 13.74
N ASP A 214 5.35 5.62 14.77
CA ASP A 214 5.01 4.64 15.80
C ASP A 214 3.68 5.02 16.45
N LEU A 215 2.83 4.05 16.76
CA LEU A 215 1.49 4.31 17.32
C LEU A 215 1.56 5.11 18.62
N LEU A 216 2.59 4.85 19.41
CA LEU A 216 2.84 5.62 20.61
C LEU A 216 3.34 7.04 20.22
N ASN A 217 2.61 8.08 20.59
CA ASN A 217 2.95 9.48 20.28
C ASN A 217 2.93 9.87 18.78
N CYS A 218 2.22 9.14 17.92
CA CYS A 218 2.21 9.40 16.48
C CYS A 218 1.88 10.86 16.12
N ASN A 219 0.84 11.44 16.72
CA ASN A 219 0.43 12.83 16.49
C ASN A 219 1.48 13.84 16.97
N LYS A 220 2.06 13.64 18.17
CA LYS A 220 3.13 14.49 18.72
C LYS A 220 4.35 14.47 17.82
N ASN A 221 4.79 13.29 17.40
CA ASN A 221 5.94 13.12 16.54
C ASN A 221 5.72 13.70 15.14
N PHE A 222 4.51 13.53 14.59
CA PHE A 222 4.12 14.14 13.32
C PHE A 222 4.20 15.66 13.39
N ALA A 223 3.60 16.28 14.42
CA ALA A 223 3.63 17.74 14.60
C ALA A 223 5.06 18.28 14.80
N LEU A 224 5.87 17.60 15.62
CA LEU A 224 7.27 17.99 15.86
C LEU A 224 8.10 17.91 14.57
N GLN A 225 7.93 16.87 13.76
CA GLN A 225 8.65 16.76 12.49
C GLN A 225 8.17 17.79 11.49
N LYS A 226 6.87 18.08 11.44
CA LYS A 226 6.30 19.14 10.60
C LYS A 226 6.92 20.51 10.90
N ASP A 227 6.98 20.89 12.17
CA ASP A 227 7.61 22.17 12.59
C ASP A 227 9.08 22.25 12.17
N LYS A 228 9.86 21.21 12.41
CA LYS A 228 11.26 21.16 11.96
C LYS A 228 11.40 21.28 10.45
N LEU A 229 10.55 20.60 9.70
CA LEU A 229 10.56 20.63 8.22
C LEU A 229 10.19 22.01 7.69
N SER A 230 9.12 22.60 8.24
CA SER A 230 8.66 23.95 7.90
C SER A 230 9.77 24.98 8.09
N LYS A 231 10.44 24.97 9.26
CA LYS A 231 11.58 25.85 9.54
C LYS A 231 12.76 25.58 8.61
N PHE A 232 13.08 24.31 8.33
CA PHE A 232 14.23 23.94 7.50
C PHE A 232 14.07 24.33 6.04
N LEU A 233 12.86 24.15 5.49
CA LEU A 233 12.57 24.45 4.08
C LEU A 233 11.93 25.83 3.87
N LYS A 234 11.67 26.60 4.95
CA LYS A 234 10.92 27.86 4.94
C LYS A 234 9.54 27.73 4.26
N LEU A 235 8.82 26.67 4.60
CA LEU A 235 7.48 26.40 4.08
C LEU A 235 6.42 26.78 5.10
N ASP A 236 5.34 27.41 4.64
CA ASP A 236 4.15 27.58 5.48
C ASP A 236 3.28 26.31 5.40
N LEU A 237 3.17 25.63 6.53
CA LEU A 237 2.33 24.44 6.72
C LEU A 237 1.27 24.70 7.81
N SER A 238 0.76 25.92 7.91
CA SER A 238 -0.23 26.31 8.92
C SER A 238 -1.67 25.99 8.48
N ASN A 239 -2.04 26.33 7.24
CA ASN A 239 -3.39 26.22 6.73
C ASN A 239 -3.68 24.83 6.17
N ILE A 240 -4.18 23.94 7.03
CA ILE A 240 -4.50 22.56 6.67
C ILE A 240 -5.82 22.52 5.89
N TYR A 241 -5.78 22.10 4.61
CA TYR A 241 -6.97 21.86 3.81
C TYR A 241 -7.66 20.54 4.20
N LYS A 242 -6.85 19.48 4.43
CA LYS A 242 -7.35 18.14 4.73
C LYS A 242 -6.33 17.36 5.53
N LYS A 243 -6.80 16.55 6.50
CA LYS A 243 -5.99 15.61 7.26
C LYS A 243 -6.52 14.19 7.11
N GLU A 244 -5.63 13.24 6.91
CA GLU A 244 -5.95 11.83 6.72
C GLU A 244 -4.99 10.96 7.52
N ALA A 245 -5.49 9.83 8.03
CA ALA A 245 -4.65 8.85 8.71
C ALA A 245 -5.13 7.42 8.48
N CYS A 246 -4.20 6.47 8.43
CA CYS A 246 -4.52 5.05 8.40
C CYS A 246 -3.42 4.21 9.04
N LEU A 247 -3.80 3.01 9.47
CA LEU A 247 -2.83 2.00 9.88
C LEU A 247 -2.14 1.39 8.65
N VAL A 248 -0.85 1.11 8.80
CA VAL A 248 -0.05 0.36 7.82
C VAL A 248 0.76 -0.71 8.53
N TYR A 249 0.91 -1.89 7.90
CA TYR A 249 1.79 -2.93 8.41
C TYR A 249 3.25 -2.62 8.14
N ARG A 250 4.09 -2.99 9.12
CA ARG A 250 5.54 -2.96 8.99
C ARG A 250 6.14 -4.32 9.34
N PRO A 251 6.17 -5.26 8.40
CA PRO A 251 6.74 -6.58 8.62
C PRO A 251 8.20 -6.51 9.07
N ARG A 252 8.57 -7.38 10.00
CA ARG A 252 9.94 -7.48 10.54
C ARG A 252 10.51 -8.89 10.39
N TYR A 253 9.65 -9.89 10.50
CA TYR A 253 10.00 -11.29 10.55
C TYR A 253 9.37 -12.07 9.39
N PHE A 254 9.96 -13.19 9.07
CA PHE A 254 9.43 -14.06 8.01
C PHE A 254 8.03 -14.59 8.33
N CYS A 255 7.72 -14.82 9.60
CA CYS A 255 6.40 -15.24 10.08
C CYS A 255 5.31 -14.17 9.95
N ASP A 256 5.67 -12.90 9.72
CA ASP A 256 4.70 -11.83 9.47
C ASP A 256 3.97 -12.02 8.14
N PHE A 257 4.59 -12.72 7.19
CA PHE A 257 4.02 -13.00 5.88
C PHE A 257 3.14 -14.26 5.91
N VAL A 258 1.85 -14.07 6.10
CA VAL A 258 0.86 -15.16 6.16
C VAL A 258 0.12 -15.27 4.83
N THR A 259 0.29 -16.41 4.16
CA THR A 259 -0.36 -16.69 2.87
C THR A 259 -1.71 -17.41 3.00
N GLY A 260 -1.94 -18.07 4.12
CA GLY A 260 -3.20 -18.75 4.40
C GLY A 260 -3.16 -20.27 4.24
N LYS A 261 -4.28 -20.94 4.59
CA LYS A 261 -4.50 -22.38 4.51
C LYS A 261 -6.00 -22.71 4.57
N ASN A 262 -6.35 -23.96 4.25
CA ASN A 262 -7.69 -24.52 4.44
C ASN A 262 -8.82 -23.70 3.80
N GLY A 263 -8.62 -23.16 2.59
CA GLY A 263 -9.61 -22.36 1.89
C GLY A 263 -9.67 -20.87 2.32
N VAL A 264 -8.88 -20.45 3.32
CA VAL A 264 -8.73 -19.03 3.67
C VAL A 264 -7.34 -18.56 3.28
N TYR A 265 -7.25 -17.60 2.37
CA TYR A 265 -5.99 -17.08 1.85
C TYR A 265 -5.91 -15.57 2.04
N LEU A 266 -4.68 -15.06 2.11
CA LEU A 266 -4.42 -13.63 2.24
C LEU A 266 -3.52 -13.16 1.08
N ILE A 267 -3.82 -11.97 0.55
CA ILE A 267 -3.05 -11.32 -0.51
C ILE A 267 -2.75 -9.86 -0.14
N GLY A 268 -1.77 -9.28 -0.81
CA GLY A 268 -1.37 -7.89 -0.58
C GLY A 268 -0.98 -7.61 0.86
N GLU A 269 -1.35 -6.45 1.35
CA GLU A 269 -1.00 -6.02 2.71
C GLU A 269 -1.67 -6.88 3.80
N ALA A 270 -2.85 -7.46 3.56
CA ALA A 270 -3.47 -8.39 4.48
C ALA A 270 -2.57 -9.61 4.75
N ALA A 271 -1.81 -10.06 3.75
CA ALA A 271 -0.80 -11.11 3.90
C ALA A 271 0.52 -10.61 4.51
N GLY A 272 0.69 -9.31 4.73
CA GLY A 272 1.95 -8.67 5.11
C GLY A 272 2.82 -8.26 3.92
N PHE A 273 2.37 -8.40 2.67
CA PHE A 273 3.16 -8.08 1.49
C PHE A 273 3.23 -6.58 1.22
N ILE A 274 3.97 -5.88 2.05
CA ILE A 274 4.27 -4.46 1.97
C ILE A 274 5.76 -4.25 2.30
N SER A 275 6.39 -3.27 1.67
CA SER A 275 7.80 -2.94 1.93
C SER A 275 8.00 -2.41 3.35
N PRO A 276 8.83 -3.04 4.20
CA PRO A 276 9.08 -2.58 5.56
C PRO A 276 9.92 -1.30 5.62
N SER A 277 10.54 -0.89 4.50
CA SER A 277 11.39 0.30 4.42
C SER A 277 10.71 1.52 3.82
N SER A 278 9.73 1.35 2.91
CA SER A 278 9.11 2.46 2.18
C SER A 278 7.58 2.45 2.21
N PHE A 279 6.95 1.43 2.79
CA PHE A 279 5.50 1.19 2.77
C PHE A 279 4.88 1.10 1.35
N GLU A 280 5.71 0.92 0.33
CA GLU A 280 5.26 0.61 -1.02
C GLU A 280 4.70 -0.82 -1.04
N GLY A 281 3.44 -0.98 -1.44
CA GLY A 281 2.73 -2.26 -1.40
C GLY A 281 2.06 -2.68 -2.70
N ILE A 282 1.86 -1.76 -3.67
CA ILE A 282 1.05 -2.02 -4.88
C ILE A 282 1.64 -3.17 -5.72
N SER A 283 2.94 -3.15 -6.02
CA SER A 283 3.60 -4.24 -6.78
C SER A 283 3.44 -5.60 -6.09
N SER A 284 3.67 -5.65 -4.77
CA SER A 284 3.52 -6.89 -4.00
C SER A 284 2.06 -7.36 -3.92
N ALA A 285 1.11 -6.42 -3.90
CA ALA A 285 -0.31 -6.69 -3.92
C ALA A 285 -0.72 -7.38 -5.23
N ILE A 286 -0.32 -6.81 -6.36
CA ILE A 286 -0.58 -7.36 -7.70
C ILE A 286 0.04 -8.76 -7.83
N LYS A 287 1.34 -8.91 -7.51
CA LYS A 287 2.05 -10.20 -7.63
C LYS A 287 1.43 -11.31 -6.79
N SER A 288 1.10 -11.02 -5.53
CA SER A 288 0.50 -12.03 -4.66
C SER A 288 -0.90 -12.43 -5.10
N ALA A 289 -1.67 -11.48 -5.63
CA ALA A 289 -3.00 -11.69 -6.17
C ALA A 289 -2.97 -12.59 -7.42
N ASP A 290 -2.11 -12.26 -8.38
CA ASP A 290 -1.92 -13.04 -9.61
C ASP A 290 -1.51 -14.47 -9.31
N VAL A 291 -0.47 -14.65 -8.48
CA VAL A 291 0.00 -15.98 -8.11
C VAL A 291 -1.12 -16.83 -7.49
N LEU A 292 -1.92 -16.26 -6.59
CA LEU A 292 -3.02 -17.00 -5.96
C LEU A 292 -4.14 -17.31 -6.96
N ALA A 293 -4.54 -16.33 -7.78
CA ALA A 293 -5.57 -16.51 -8.80
C ALA A 293 -5.22 -17.64 -9.78
N ASN A 294 -4.00 -17.64 -10.30
CA ASN A 294 -3.48 -18.67 -11.19
C ASN A 294 -3.41 -20.08 -10.54
N ILE A 295 -3.27 -20.18 -9.23
CA ILE A 295 -3.28 -21.47 -8.55
C ILE A 295 -4.70 -21.96 -8.32
N ILE A 296 -5.59 -21.08 -7.83
CA ILE A 296 -7.00 -21.45 -7.54
C ILE A 296 -7.77 -21.74 -8.81
N SER A 297 -7.49 -21.07 -9.92
CA SER A 297 -8.15 -21.35 -11.21
C SER A 297 -7.95 -22.78 -11.69
N LYS A 298 -6.84 -23.42 -11.30
CA LYS A 298 -6.43 -24.76 -11.76
C LYS A 298 -6.54 -25.86 -10.70
N ASN A 299 -6.93 -25.53 -9.46
CA ASN A 299 -6.93 -26.50 -8.37
C ASN A 299 -8.04 -26.20 -7.36
N ASP A 300 -8.78 -27.22 -6.96
CA ASP A 300 -9.79 -27.16 -5.91
C ASP A 300 -9.31 -27.74 -4.57
N ASN A 301 -8.19 -28.44 -4.57
CA ASN A 301 -7.62 -29.06 -3.37
C ASN A 301 -6.87 -28.02 -2.52
N TYR A 302 -7.37 -27.71 -1.36
CA TYR A 302 -6.79 -26.69 -0.45
C TYR A 302 -5.35 -27.00 -0.01
N LYS A 303 -4.96 -28.27 0.13
CA LYS A 303 -3.58 -28.65 0.49
C LYS A 303 -2.62 -28.30 -0.64
N ILE A 304 -3.02 -28.55 -1.89
CA ILE A 304 -2.24 -28.21 -3.10
C ILE A 304 -2.12 -26.69 -3.24
N VAL A 305 -3.24 -25.98 -3.14
CA VAL A 305 -3.26 -24.50 -3.23
C VAL A 305 -2.35 -23.89 -2.18
N THR A 306 -2.49 -24.31 -0.92
CA THR A 306 -1.67 -23.80 0.20
C THR A 306 -0.17 -24.01 -0.05
N ARG A 307 0.24 -25.24 -0.44
CA ARG A 307 1.64 -25.58 -0.70
C ARG A 307 2.20 -24.77 -1.86
N ARG A 308 1.47 -24.71 -2.99
CA ARG A 308 1.92 -23.99 -4.19
C ARG A 308 2.00 -22.49 -3.94
N TYR A 309 1.00 -21.90 -3.27
CA TYR A 309 0.98 -20.48 -2.98
C TYR A 309 2.13 -20.07 -2.05
N LYS A 310 2.36 -20.84 -0.98
CA LYS A 310 3.51 -20.65 -0.07
C LYS A 310 4.85 -20.70 -0.82
N ARG A 311 5.03 -21.68 -1.73
CA ARG A 311 6.26 -21.85 -2.52
C ARG A 311 6.46 -20.72 -3.53
N LYS A 312 5.42 -20.38 -4.31
CA LYS A 312 5.51 -19.34 -5.34
C LYS A 312 5.70 -17.93 -4.77
N THR A 313 5.22 -17.67 -3.56
CA THR A 313 5.43 -16.38 -2.88
C THR A 313 6.72 -16.34 -2.04
N LEU A 314 7.52 -17.41 -1.98
CA LEU A 314 8.74 -17.46 -1.19
C LEU A 314 9.75 -16.36 -1.61
N PHE A 315 9.98 -16.21 -2.91
CA PHE A 315 10.88 -15.17 -3.42
C PHE A 315 10.40 -13.76 -3.09
N LEU A 316 9.09 -13.50 -3.16
CA LEU A 316 8.50 -12.23 -2.73
C LEU A 316 8.77 -11.96 -1.24
N LYS A 317 8.61 -12.97 -0.39
CA LYS A 317 8.91 -12.88 1.05
C LYS A 317 10.38 -12.56 1.30
N ILE A 318 11.29 -13.29 0.63
CA ILE A 318 12.74 -13.05 0.73
C ILE A 318 13.09 -11.62 0.29
N LYS A 319 12.56 -11.17 -0.86
CA LYS A 319 12.76 -9.79 -1.34
C LYS A 319 12.32 -8.75 -0.30
N LEU A 320 11.21 -8.98 0.38
CA LEU A 320 10.71 -8.07 1.41
C LEU A 320 11.54 -8.15 2.70
N ILE A 321 12.02 -9.32 3.10
CA ILE A 321 12.93 -9.47 4.26
C ILE A 321 14.27 -8.77 4.01
N ILE A 322 14.82 -8.86 2.81
CA ILE A 322 16.04 -8.10 2.46
C ILE A 322 15.81 -6.59 2.66
N LYS A 323 14.61 -6.08 2.38
CA LYS A 323 14.27 -4.67 2.65
C LYS A 323 14.23 -4.33 4.16
N VAL A 324 14.09 -5.31 5.06
CA VAL A 324 14.26 -5.09 6.51
C VAL A 324 15.71 -4.72 6.82
N PHE A 325 16.67 -5.43 6.23
CA PHE A 325 18.09 -5.08 6.40
C PHE A 325 18.41 -3.71 5.79
N LYS A 326 17.90 -3.42 4.58
CA LYS A 326 18.04 -2.07 3.99
C LYS A 326 17.55 -0.97 4.94
N ARG A 327 16.52 -1.24 5.74
CA ARG A 327 16.02 -0.31 6.74
C ARG A 327 17.09 0.09 7.77
N ILE A 328 17.93 -0.84 8.22
CA ILE A 328 18.98 -0.57 9.19
C ILE A 328 19.91 0.52 8.66
N PHE A 329 20.33 0.42 7.41
CA PHE A 329 21.18 1.42 6.77
C PHE A 329 20.49 2.75 6.54
N MET A 330 19.23 2.73 6.09
CA MET A 330 18.48 3.96 5.78
C MET A 330 18.11 4.77 7.02
N TYR A 331 17.81 4.10 8.16
CA TYR A 331 17.31 4.77 9.35
C TYR A 331 18.36 4.92 10.46
N ASN A 332 19.55 4.35 10.29
CA ASN A 332 20.70 4.69 11.10
C ASN A 332 21.29 6.00 10.58
N GLU A 333 21.37 7.01 11.45
CA GLU A 333 21.84 8.36 11.08
C GLU A 333 23.28 8.36 10.57
N PHE A 334 24.17 7.63 11.24
CA PHE A 334 25.58 7.53 10.87
C PHE A 334 25.76 6.87 9.49
N LEU A 335 25.16 5.71 9.29
CA LEU A 335 25.24 4.98 8.01
C LEU A 335 24.61 5.76 6.86
N ARG A 336 23.45 6.38 7.10
CA ARG A 336 22.80 7.25 6.13
C ARG A 336 23.65 8.45 5.77
N ASN A 337 24.28 9.10 6.77
CA ASN A 337 25.18 10.23 6.54
C ASN A 337 26.37 9.85 5.64
N ILE A 338 26.99 8.70 5.88
CA ILE A 338 28.05 8.16 5.02
C ILE A 338 27.54 7.99 3.58
N ILE A 339 26.43 7.29 3.38
CA ILE A 339 25.86 7.05 2.05
C ILE A 339 25.52 8.37 1.35
N MET A 340 24.96 9.34 2.07
CA MET A 340 24.61 10.64 1.51
C MET A 340 25.87 11.48 1.18
N LYS A 341 26.94 11.41 1.97
CA LYS A 341 28.19 12.10 1.69
C LYS A 341 28.90 11.53 0.46
N PHE A 342 28.99 10.21 0.33
CA PHE A 342 29.59 9.57 -0.85
C PHE A 342 28.80 9.87 -2.13
N GLY A 343 27.52 10.24 -2.03
CA GLY A 343 26.74 10.67 -3.17
C GLY A 343 26.52 9.60 -4.25
N ILE A 344 26.59 8.33 -3.89
CA ILE A 344 26.34 7.21 -4.82
C ILE A 344 24.98 7.40 -5.48
N LEU A 345 24.93 7.39 -6.82
CA LEU A 345 23.74 7.68 -7.63
C LEU A 345 23.11 9.07 -7.42
N SER A 346 23.84 10.03 -6.84
CA SER A 346 23.31 11.38 -6.64
C SER A 346 23.42 12.21 -7.92
N ILE A 347 22.40 13.05 -8.14
CA ILE A 347 22.39 14.05 -9.21
C ILE A 347 23.00 15.34 -8.65
N LYS A 348 24.00 15.89 -9.33
CA LYS A 348 24.52 17.22 -9.01
C LYS A 348 23.55 18.27 -9.59
N LYS A 349 22.87 19.02 -8.71
CA LYS A 349 22.05 20.14 -9.16
C LYS A 349 22.97 21.27 -9.66
N LYS A 350 22.72 21.79 -10.84
CA LYS A 350 23.39 23.01 -11.34
C LYS A 350 23.05 24.14 -10.36
N LYS A 351 24.03 24.81 -9.79
CA LYS A 351 23.78 26.02 -8.99
C LYS A 351 23.13 27.01 -9.94
N GLY A 352 21.90 27.39 -9.70
CA GLY A 352 21.30 28.51 -10.39
C GLY A 352 22.07 29.75 -10.01
N GLU A 353 22.51 30.48 -10.97
CA GLU A 353 22.87 31.90 -10.81
C GLU A 353 21.66 32.59 -10.17
N LYS A 354 21.89 33.28 -9.05
CA LYS A 354 20.87 34.10 -8.39
C LYS A 354 20.67 35.37 -9.16
#